data_462ebc49170878c0a800c09ab51be828
#
_entry.id   462ebc49170878c0a800c09ab51be828
#
_cell.length_a   1.000
_cell.length_b   1.000
_cell.length_c   1.000
_cell.angle_alpha   90.00
_cell.angle_beta   90.00
_cell.angle_gamma   90.00
#
_symmetry.space_group_name_H-M   'P 1'
#
loop_
_entity.id
_entity.type
_entity.pdbx_description
1 polymer ?
#
loop_
_entity_poly.entity_id
_entity_poly.type
_entity_poly.pdbx_seq_one_letter_code
_entity_poly.pdbx_strand_id
1 'polypeptide(L)' 'MYLDSRSYMIFQEIVDNSSATGKGLEEKFHLTRKQLSYSFDKINDYLRDNGHPEIKRLKT' A
#
# COMPACT_ATOMS: atom_id res chain seq x y z
N MET A 1 -6.18 11.61 -10.28
CA MET A 1 -5.06 10.68 -10.02
C MET A 1 -5.58 9.28 -9.80
N TYR A 2 -4.93 8.30 -10.37
CA TYR A 2 -5.31 6.91 -10.16
C TYR A 2 -4.08 6.09 -9.81
N LEU A 3 -4.32 4.91 -9.21
CA LEU A 3 -3.24 4.04 -8.79
C LEU A 3 -2.76 3.17 -9.94
N ASP A 4 -1.45 2.96 -10.00
CA ASP A 4 -0.90 1.98 -10.92
C ASP A 4 -1.26 0.56 -10.44
N SER A 5 -1.04 -0.44 -11.30
CA SER A 5 -1.45 -1.80 -11.01
C SER A 5 -0.84 -2.34 -9.71
N ARG A 6 0.44 -2.10 -9.50
CA ARG A 6 1.12 -2.60 -8.30
C ARG A 6 0.54 -1.98 -7.04
N SER A 7 0.38 -0.65 -7.04
CA SER A 7 -0.16 0.04 -5.86
C SER A 7 -1.59 -0.38 -5.59
N TYR A 8 -2.38 -0.57 -6.63
CA TYR A 8 -3.74 -1.02 -6.49
C TYR A 8 -3.81 -2.41 -5.85
N MET A 9 -2.96 -3.33 -6.30
CA MET A 9 -2.94 -4.68 -5.75
C MET A 9 -2.55 -4.67 -4.27
N ILE A 10 -1.58 -3.84 -3.91
CA ILE A 10 -1.16 -3.71 -2.52
C ILE A 10 -2.30 -3.13 -1.68
N PHE A 11 -2.98 -2.13 -2.20
CA PHE A 11 -4.11 -1.53 -1.51
C PHE A 11 -5.23 -2.55 -1.29
N GLN A 12 -5.54 -3.35 -2.30
CA GLN A 12 -6.54 -4.41 -2.18
C GLN A 12 -6.16 -5.41 -1.09
N GLU A 13 -4.89 -5.79 -1.03
CA GLU A 13 -4.44 -6.72 -0.01
C GLU A 13 -4.61 -6.13 1.39
N ILE A 14 -4.32 -4.85 1.56
CA ILE A 14 -4.47 -4.18 2.86
C ILE A 14 -5.94 -4.17 3.28
N VAL A 15 -6.83 -3.90 2.34
CA VAL A 15 -8.27 -3.85 2.61
C VAL A 15 -8.80 -5.25 2.95
N ASP A 16 -8.36 -6.27 2.20
CA ASP A 16 -8.88 -7.63 2.35
C ASP A 16 -8.28 -8.37 3.52
N ASN A 17 -7.09 -7.98 3.95
CA ASN A 17 -6.37 -8.68 5.01
C ASN A 17 -5.92 -7.70 6.09
N SER A 18 -6.73 -7.59 7.14
CA SER A 18 -6.45 -6.66 8.23
C SER A 18 -5.19 -7.01 9.01
N SER A 19 -4.65 -8.21 8.81
CA SER A 19 -3.42 -8.64 9.46
C SER A 19 -2.18 -8.42 8.60
N ALA A 20 -2.33 -7.80 7.43
CA ALA A 20 -1.20 -7.57 6.54
C ALA A 20 -0.12 -6.73 7.22
N THR A 21 1.13 -7.10 7.00
CA THR A 21 2.29 -6.37 7.51
C THR A 21 3.15 -5.92 6.34
N GLY A 22 4.00 -4.93 6.59
CA GLY A 22 4.91 -4.46 5.54
C GLY A 22 5.81 -5.59 5.05
N LYS A 23 6.36 -6.37 5.97
CA LYS A 23 7.22 -7.48 5.60
C LYS A 23 6.47 -8.54 4.79
N GLY A 24 5.24 -8.84 5.19
CA GLY A 24 4.42 -9.80 4.45
C GLY A 24 4.13 -9.33 3.05
N LEU A 25 3.86 -8.05 2.87
CA LEU A 25 3.62 -7.48 1.55
C LEU A 25 4.86 -7.53 0.68
N GLU A 26 6.04 -7.25 1.27
CA GLU A 26 7.29 -7.35 0.53
C GLU A 26 7.49 -8.76 -0.01
N GLU A 27 7.22 -9.76 0.82
CA GLU A 27 7.39 -11.16 0.43
C GLU A 27 6.34 -11.59 -0.59
N LYS A 28 5.10 -11.22 -0.36
CA LYS A 28 4.00 -11.64 -1.23
C LYS A 28 4.14 -11.09 -2.64
N PHE A 29 4.54 -9.84 -2.75
CA PHE A 29 4.63 -9.16 -4.05
C PHE A 29 6.06 -9.05 -4.56
N HIS A 30 7.03 -9.67 -3.87
CA HIS A 30 8.44 -9.65 -4.27
C HIS A 30 8.98 -8.23 -4.39
N LEU A 31 8.73 -7.42 -3.37
CA LEU A 31 9.12 -6.02 -3.38
C LEU A 31 10.26 -5.76 -2.41
N THR A 32 11.09 -4.76 -2.74
CA THR A 32 12.03 -4.23 -1.77
C THR A 32 11.29 -3.28 -0.84
N ARG A 33 11.93 -2.93 0.28
CA ARG A 33 11.35 -1.96 1.21
C ARG A 33 11.09 -0.62 0.52
N LYS A 34 12.02 -0.19 -0.32
CA LYS A 34 11.88 1.06 -1.06
C LYS A 34 10.67 1.03 -1.99
N GLN A 35 10.50 -0.08 -2.70
CA GLN A 35 9.38 -0.21 -3.62
C GLN A 35 8.05 -0.19 -2.87
N LEU A 36 8.00 -0.87 -1.74
CA LEU A 36 6.79 -0.87 -0.92
C LEU A 36 6.48 0.53 -0.39
N SER A 37 7.50 1.23 0.12
CA SER A 37 7.33 2.58 0.62
C SER A 37 6.81 3.52 -0.47
N TYR A 38 7.36 3.41 -1.67
CA TYR A 38 6.91 4.20 -2.81
C TYR A 38 5.44 3.94 -3.12
N SER A 39 5.04 2.66 -3.10
CA SER A 39 3.65 2.29 -3.35
C SER A 39 2.71 2.83 -2.27
N PHE A 40 3.14 2.80 -1.01
CA PHE A 40 2.35 3.38 0.07
C PHE A 40 2.16 4.87 -0.10
N ASP A 41 3.22 5.58 -0.50
CA ASP A 41 3.09 7.02 -0.75
C ASP A 41 2.07 7.29 -1.85
N LYS A 42 2.10 6.49 -2.91
CA LYS A 42 1.14 6.60 -4.01
C LYS A 42 -0.28 6.34 -3.53
N ILE A 43 -0.46 5.30 -2.72
CA ILE A 43 -1.79 4.96 -2.19
C ILE A 43 -2.31 6.11 -1.33
N ASN A 44 -1.48 6.66 -0.46
CA ASN A 44 -1.89 7.74 0.41
C ASN A 44 -2.19 9.01 -0.36
N ASP A 45 -1.42 9.31 -1.41
CA ASP A 45 -1.73 10.44 -2.28
C ASP A 45 -3.10 10.26 -2.94
N TYR A 46 -3.37 9.05 -3.42
CA TYR A 46 -4.66 8.74 -4.03
C TYR A 46 -5.80 8.93 -3.03
N LEU A 47 -5.64 8.41 -1.83
CA LEU A 47 -6.68 8.52 -0.80
C LEU A 47 -6.93 9.98 -0.43
N ARG A 48 -5.86 10.74 -0.25
CA ARG A 48 -5.97 12.14 0.10
C ARG A 48 -6.68 12.94 -1.01
N ASP A 49 -6.33 12.66 -2.27
CA ASP A 49 -6.96 13.33 -3.41
C ASP A 49 -8.45 13.05 -3.49
N ASN A 50 -8.88 11.92 -2.97
CA ASN A 50 -10.30 11.52 -3.01
C ASN A 50 -11.02 11.77 -1.69
N GLY A 51 -10.39 12.50 -0.77
CA GLY A 51 -11.04 12.89 0.47
C GLY A 51 -11.10 11.78 1.51
N HIS A 52 -10.28 10.74 1.35
CA HIS A 52 -10.22 9.64 2.31
C HIS A 52 -9.04 9.79 3.25
N PRO A 53 -9.13 9.22 4.46
CA PRO A 53 -7.99 9.24 5.39
C PRO A 53 -6.81 8.45 4.84
N GLU A 54 -5.61 8.93 5.12
CA GLU A 54 -4.40 8.20 4.75
C GLU A 54 -4.26 6.92 5.58
N ILE A 55 -3.61 5.92 4.99
CA ILE A 55 -3.32 4.68 5.69
C ILE A 55 -2.02 4.86 6.46
N LYS A 56 -2.04 4.56 7.76
CA LYS A 56 -0.83 4.58 8.56
C LYS A 56 0.08 3.44 8.15
N ARG A 57 1.39 3.65 8.28
CA ARG A 57 2.34 2.63 7.93
C ARG A 57 2.11 1.37 8.76
N LEU A 58 2.20 0.24 8.08
CA LEU A 58 2.04 -1.05 8.74
C LEU A 58 3.28 -1.37 9.57
N LYS A 59 3.07 -2.10 10.64
CA LYS A 59 4.19 -2.62 11.42
C LYS A 59 4.88 -3.73 10.64
N THR A 60 6.18 -3.77 10.74
CA THR A 60 6.95 -4.83 10.09
C THR A 60 7.27 -5.95 11.06
#